data_350f8c1dff5155a0ab7d7a12912f540f
#
_entry.id   350f8c1dff5155a0ab7d7a12912f540f
#
_cell.length_a   1.000
_cell.length_b   1.000
_cell.length_c   1.000
_cell.angle_alpha   90.00
_cell.angle_beta   90.00
_cell.angle_gamma   90.00
#
_symmetry.space_group_name_H-M   'P 1'
#
loop_
_entity.id
_entity.type
_entity.pdbx_description
1 polymer ?
#
loop_
_entity_poly.entity_id
_entity_poly.type
_entity_poly.pdbx_seq_one_letter_code
_entity_poly.pdbx_strand_id
1 'polypeptide(L)'
;MIKIGINGFGRIGRFVFRASLEETNAKEVQVVAINDLCPVDYLAYMLKYDTMHGIFKGTIEADVEKSQLIVNGNVIRVTAERNPADLKWGEVGAEYVVESTGLFLSKEKSQGHLDAGAKYVVMSAPSKDDTPMFVCGVNEKSYVKGTQFVSNASCTTNCLAPIAKVLNDKWGITDGLMTTVHSTTATQKTVDGPSLKDWRGGRAASGNIIPSSTGAAKAVGKVIPELNGKLTGMSMRVPTLDVSVVDLTVNLAKPAKYEEICAAMKEASEGELKGVLGYTEDAVVSSDFLGDARTSIFDAKAGIALTDTFVKVVSWYDNEIGYSHKVVELIKHMAKVTPYLFLFPPKKNRPALKLRAAFFYYLCLCEDDYNIRSYGLWKNSISR
;
A
#
# COMPACT_ATOMS: atom_id res chain seq x y z
N MET A 1 11.76 4.52 18.71
CA MET A 1 10.90 5.29 17.78
C MET A 1 11.49 5.15 16.39
N ILE A 2 10.70 4.75 15.41
CA ILE A 2 11.11 4.54 14.02
C ILE A 2 11.21 5.92 13.35
N LYS A 3 12.38 6.28 12.84
CA LYS A 3 12.60 7.57 12.17
C LYS A 3 12.36 7.44 10.66
N ILE A 4 11.51 8.33 10.13
CA ILE A 4 11.02 8.31 8.74
C ILE A 4 11.47 9.58 8.02
N GLY A 5 12.01 9.43 6.80
CA GLY A 5 12.14 10.47 5.80
C GLY A 5 11.01 10.38 4.77
N ILE A 6 10.53 11.51 4.27
CA ILE A 6 9.53 11.55 3.19
C ILE A 6 10.16 12.24 1.99
N ASN A 7 10.22 11.55 0.86
CA ASN A 7 10.62 12.11 -0.43
C ASN A 7 9.39 12.39 -1.29
N GLY A 8 9.08 13.66 -1.53
CA GLY A 8 7.85 14.14 -2.15
C GLY A 8 6.76 14.44 -1.13
N PHE A 9 6.45 15.72 -0.93
CA PHE A 9 5.44 16.20 0.02
C PHE A 9 4.14 16.61 -0.69
N GLY A 10 3.78 15.81 -1.72
CA GLY A 10 2.50 15.88 -2.43
C GLY A 10 1.33 15.38 -1.55
N ARG A 11 0.21 14.98 -2.15
CA ARG A 11 -0.96 14.47 -1.41
C ARG A 11 -0.55 13.34 -0.45
N ILE A 12 0.01 12.26 -0.98
CA ILE A 12 0.34 11.07 -0.17
C ILE A 12 1.41 11.37 0.88
N GLY A 13 2.50 12.09 0.52
CA GLY A 13 3.54 12.44 1.50
C GLY A 13 2.98 13.23 2.68
N ARG A 14 2.08 14.20 2.43
CA ARG A 14 1.41 14.98 3.50
C ARG A 14 0.47 14.12 4.35
N PHE A 15 -0.25 13.17 3.77
CA PHE A 15 -1.15 12.31 4.56
C PHE A 15 -0.40 11.21 5.31
N VAL A 16 0.69 10.68 4.79
CA VAL A 16 1.63 9.86 5.57
C VAL A 16 2.16 10.64 6.76
N PHE A 17 2.51 11.93 6.56
CA PHE A 17 2.93 12.80 7.65
C PHE A 17 1.81 12.99 8.68
N ARG A 18 0.57 13.35 8.25
CA ARG A 18 -0.58 13.50 9.17
C ARG A 18 -0.87 12.19 9.91
N ALA A 19 -0.89 11.05 9.22
CA ALA A 19 -1.10 9.74 9.82
C ALA A 19 -0.03 9.39 10.87
N SER A 20 1.23 9.80 10.65
CA SER A 20 2.31 9.56 11.62
C SER A 20 2.13 10.30 12.95
N LEU A 21 1.34 11.38 12.96
CA LEU A 21 1.07 12.19 14.14
C LEU A 21 -0.17 11.74 14.93
N GLU A 22 -0.94 10.80 14.42
CA GLU A 22 -2.08 10.26 15.15
C GLU A 22 -1.63 9.49 16.40
N GLU A 23 -2.44 9.51 17.45
CA GLU A 23 -2.09 8.95 18.76
C GLU A 23 -1.59 7.51 18.71
N THR A 24 -2.17 6.70 17.82
CA THR A 24 -1.79 5.30 17.59
C THR A 24 -0.41 5.13 16.96
N ASN A 25 0.07 6.14 16.24
CA ASN A 25 1.33 6.10 15.48
C ASN A 25 2.43 6.94 16.13
N ALA A 26 2.08 8.09 16.70
CA ALA A 26 3.04 9.09 17.21
C ALA A 26 4.00 8.56 18.30
N LYS A 27 3.64 7.48 18.98
CA LYS A 27 4.51 6.81 19.96
C LYS A 27 5.52 5.84 19.34
N GLU A 28 5.28 5.40 18.10
CA GLU A 28 6.10 4.39 17.42
C GLU A 28 6.95 4.98 16.30
N VAL A 29 6.42 5.99 15.59
CA VAL A 29 7.08 6.58 14.41
C VAL A 29 7.27 8.08 14.55
N GLN A 30 8.28 8.63 13.88
CA GLN A 30 8.57 10.06 13.82
C GLN A 30 9.09 10.42 12.44
N VAL A 31 8.48 11.39 11.77
CA VAL A 31 9.04 12.01 10.58
C VAL A 31 10.10 13.02 11.00
N VAL A 32 11.33 12.85 10.53
CA VAL A 32 12.48 13.68 10.90
C VAL A 32 13.00 14.53 9.75
N ALA A 33 12.64 14.18 8.51
CA ALA A 33 13.00 14.98 7.34
C ALA A 33 11.98 14.80 6.21
N ILE A 34 11.87 15.86 5.40
CA ILE A 34 11.05 15.93 4.19
C ILE A 34 11.92 16.47 3.07
N ASN A 35 11.78 15.92 1.87
CA ASN A 35 12.31 16.50 0.64
C ASN A 35 11.18 16.86 -0.30
N ASP A 36 11.15 18.09 -0.75
CA ASP A 36 10.26 18.57 -1.82
C ASP A 36 10.89 19.80 -2.48
N LEU A 37 10.58 20.05 -3.75
CA LEU A 37 11.16 21.16 -4.51
C LEU A 37 10.47 22.50 -4.23
N CYS A 38 9.40 22.51 -3.45
CA CYS A 38 8.71 23.73 -3.04
C CYS A 38 9.40 24.40 -1.83
N PRO A 39 9.28 25.74 -1.68
CA PRO A 39 9.76 26.46 -0.51
C PRO A 39 9.12 25.97 0.79
N VAL A 40 9.84 26.04 1.90
CA VAL A 40 9.41 25.47 3.19
C VAL A 40 8.14 26.15 3.75
N ASP A 41 7.98 27.45 3.57
CA ASP A 41 6.79 28.22 3.96
C ASP A 41 5.55 27.78 3.15
N TYR A 42 5.73 27.48 1.86
CA TYR A 42 4.67 26.92 1.04
C TYR A 42 4.32 25.49 1.45
N LEU A 43 5.30 24.67 1.84
CA LEU A 43 5.04 23.35 2.39
C LEU A 43 4.24 23.42 3.70
N ALA A 44 4.57 24.38 4.57
CA ALA A 44 3.80 24.68 5.78
C ALA A 44 2.34 25.04 5.46
N TYR A 45 2.14 25.91 4.47
CA TYR A 45 0.80 26.29 3.98
C TYR A 45 0.02 25.08 3.48
N MET A 46 0.63 24.24 2.62
CA MET A 46 -0.03 23.04 2.09
C MET A 46 -0.31 21.97 3.14
N LEU A 47 0.52 21.88 4.19
CA LEU A 47 0.24 20.97 5.31
C LEU A 47 -0.92 21.47 6.16
N LYS A 48 -1.02 22.80 6.32
CA LYS A 48 -2.03 23.45 7.16
C LYS A 48 -3.43 23.37 6.56
N TYR A 49 -3.56 23.63 5.28
CA TYR A 49 -4.86 23.75 4.61
C TYR A 49 -5.06 22.63 3.60
N ASP A 50 -6.17 21.94 3.72
CA ASP A 50 -6.57 20.91 2.78
C ASP A 50 -8.07 20.98 2.50
N THR A 51 -8.45 20.92 1.21
CA THR A 51 -9.84 21.08 0.78
C THR A 51 -10.72 19.94 1.29
N MET A 52 -10.22 18.70 1.25
CA MET A 52 -11.01 17.52 1.61
C MET A 52 -10.86 17.16 3.08
N HIS A 53 -9.65 17.25 3.63
CA HIS A 53 -9.36 16.79 4.99
C HIS A 53 -9.21 17.94 5.99
N GLY A 54 -9.56 19.16 5.58
CA GLY A 54 -9.65 20.32 6.44
C GLY A 54 -8.31 20.82 7.00
N ILE A 55 -8.44 21.76 7.92
CA ILE A 55 -7.29 22.41 8.56
C ILE A 55 -6.58 21.41 9.48
N PHE A 56 -5.25 21.37 9.40
CA PHE A 56 -4.41 20.57 10.29
C PHE A 56 -4.65 20.93 11.76
N LYS A 57 -4.89 19.91 12.58
CA LYS A 57 -5.13 20.08 14.02
C LYS A 57 -3.80 20.09 14.78
N GLY A 58 -3.20 21.26 14.94
CA GLY A 58 -1.91 21.42 15.63
C GLY A 58 -1.22 22.71 15.20
N THR A 59 0.02 22.90 15.65
CA THR A 59 0.86 24.05 15.30
C THR A 59 1.77 23.71 14.14
N ILE A 60 1.93 24.64 13.19
CA ILE A 60 2.86 24.54 12.07
C ILE A 60 3.57 25.88 11.93
N GLU A 61 4.89 25.86 11.97
CA GLU A 61 5.76 26.99 11.74
C GLU A 61 6.80 26.63 10.69
N ALA A 62 7.23 27.61 9.91
CA ALA A 62 8.32 27.46 8.93
C ALA A 62 9.48 28.33 9.31
N ASP A 63 10.66 27.74 9.55
CA ASP A 63 11.92 28.47 9.65
C ASP A 63 12.58 28.45 8.24
N VAL A 64 12.39 29.53 7.49
CA VAL A 64 12.86 29.63 6.11
C VAL A 64 14.39 29.66 6.05
N GLU A 65 15.04 30.36 7.02
CA GLU A 65 16.49 30.51 7.05
C GLU A 65 17.19 29.16 7.28
N LYS A 66 16.61 28.33 8.15
CA LYS A 66 17.18 27.00 8.46
C LYS A 66 16.58 25.87 7.60
N SER A 67 15.65 26.20 6.71
CA SER A 67 14.92 25.20 5.92
C SER A 67 14.31 24.10 6.80
N GLN A 68 13.47 24.51 7.75
CA GLN A 68 12.84 23.60 8.71
C GLN A 68 11.33 23.84 8.82
N LEU A 69 10.57 22.74 8.94
CA LEU A 69 9.20 22.78 9.45
C LEU A 69 9.22 22.45 10.95
N ILE A 70 8.46 23.20 11.74
CA ILE A 70 8.26 22.93 13.15
C ILE A 70 6.80 22.58 13.35
N VAL A 71 6.50 21.32 13.62
CA VAL A 71 5.13 20.83 13.76
C VAL A 71 4.93 20.27 15.16
N ASN A 72 3.98 20.84 15.91
CA ASN A 72 3.74 20.50 17.32
C ASN A 72 5.04 20.53 18.15
N GLY A 73 5.92 21.52 17.90
CA GLY A 73 7.21 21.68 18.54
C GLY A 73 8.34 20.75 18.05
N ASN A 74 8.05 19.81 17.15
CA ASN A 74 9.08 18.93 16.56
C ASN A 74 9.70 19.57 15.32
N VAL A 75 11.04 19.65 15.30
CA VAL A 75 11.80 20.18 14.18
C VAL A 75 11.99 19.10 13.12
N ILE A 76 11.65 19.41 11.88
CA ILE A 76 11.73 18.53 10.72
C ILE A 76 12.61 19.22 9.68
N ARG A 77 13.72 18.57 9.31
CA ARG A 77 14.59 19.08 8.24
C ARG A 77 13.87 19.04 6.90
N VAL A 78 13.95 20.13 6.14
CA VAL A 78 13.44 20.21 4.77
C VAL A 78 14.61 20.35 3.79
N THR A 79 14.59 19.59 2.71
CA THR A 79 15.55 19.68 1.60
C THR A 79 14.82 19.87 0.28
N ALA A 80 15.50 20.37 -0.75
CA ALA A 80 14.94 20.62 -2.08
C ALA A 80 15.83 19.97 -3.17
N GLU A 81 16.24 18.72 -2.94
CA GLU A 81 17.15 17.98 -3.80
C GLU A 81 16.39 17.13 -4.83
N ARG A 82 16.90 17.12 -6.06
CA ARG A 82 16.33 16.30 -7.15
C ARG A 82 16.89 14.89 -7.16
N ASN A 83 18.14 14.72 -6.76
CA ASN A 83 18.81 13.42 -6.73
C ASN A 83 18.69 12.81 -5.33
N PRO A 84 18.09 11.63 -5.18
CA PRO A 84 17.95 10.97 -3.88
C PRO A 84 19.26 10.72 -3.13
N ALA A 85 20.39 10.58 -3.82
CA ALA A 85 21.69 10.34 -3.21
C ALA A 85 22.20 11.55 -2.39
N ASP A 86 21.69 12.76 -2.67
CA ASP A 86 22.13 13.99 -2.01
C ASP A 86 21.29 14.33 -0.75
N LEU A 87 20.29 13.50 -0.41
CA LEU A 87 19.31 13.76 0.65
C LEU A 87 19.84 13.55 2.08
N LYS A 88 20.97 12.88 2.23
CA LYS A 88 21.68 12.72 3.51
C LYS A 88 20.77 12.26 4.66
N TRP A 89 19.94 11.24 4.41
CA TRP A 89 19.00 10.68 5.39
C TRP A 89 19.71 10.21 6.67
N GLY A 90 20.94 9.72 6.54
CA GLY A 90 21.74 9.25 7.66
C GLY A 90 22.06 10.33 8.68
N GLU A 91 22.22 11.62 8.27
CA GLU A 91 22.54 12.73 9.19
C GLU A 91 21.41 13.02 10.20
N VAL A 92 20.15 12.74 9.82
CA VAL A 92 18.98 12.90 10.71
C VAL A 92 18.52 11.57 11.30
N GLY A 93 19.18 10.47 10.94
CA GLY A 93 18.86 9.13 11.39
C GLY A 93 17.55 8.58 10.80
N ALA A 94 17.13 9.06 9.64
CA ALA A 94 15.97 8.52 8.92
C ALA A 94 16.32 7.13 8.37
N GLU A 95 15.87 6.09 9.04
CA GLU A 95 16.13 4.69 8.64
C GLU A 95 15.18 4.21 7.53
N TYR A 96 13.96 4.69 7.53
CA TYR A 96 12.93 4.38 6.54
C TYR A 96 12.63 5.61 5.70
N VAL A 97 12.57 5.46 4.39
CA VAL A 97 12.16 6.52 3.47
C VAL A 97 10.88 6.14 2.77
N VAL A 98 9.87 7.00 2.87
CA VAL A 98 8.67 6.94 2.05
C VAL A 98 8.95 7.65 0.73
N GLU A 99 9.00 6.90 -0.36
CA GLU A 99 9.13 7.43 -1.71
C GLU A 99 7.75 7.75 -2.28
N SER A 100 7.38 9.02 -2.27
CA SER A 100 6.04 9.52 -2.69
C SER A 100 6.07 10.54 -3.81
N THR A 101 7.19 10.65 -4.56
CA THR A 101 7.28 11.48 -5.77
C THR A 101 6.62 10.84 -6.99
N GLY A 102 6.52 9.50 -7.01
CA GLY A 102 6.11 8.72 -8.18
C GLY A 102 7.18 8.58 -9.27
N LEU A 103 8.41 9.05 -9.03
CA LEU A 103 9.52 9.02 -9.99
C LEU A 103 10.44 7.82 -9.80
N PHE A 104 10.72 7.45 -8.54
CA PHE A 104 11.70 6.44 -8.16
C PHE A 104 11.00 5.14 -7.75
N LEU A 105 10.41 4.42 -8.73
CA LEU A 105 9.57 3.25 -8.51
C LEU A 105 10.24 1.92 -8.92
N SER A 106 11.55 1.84 -8.83
CA SER A 106 12.34 0.62 -9.02
C SER A 106 13.53 0.61 -8.07
N LYS A 107 14.08 -0.55 -7.78
CA LYS A 107 15.29 -0.70 -6.93
C LYS A 107 16.42 0.20 -7.43
N GLU A 108 16.71 0.14 -8.73
CA GLU A 108 17.75 0.96 -9.37
C GLU A 108 17.53 2.46 -9.12
N LYS A 109 16.32 2.96 -9.37
CA LYS A 109 16.03 4.39 -9.21
C LYS A 109 16.02 4.84 -7.76
N SER A 110 15.62 3.96 -6.84
CA SER A 110 15.54 4.25 -5.41
C SER A 110 16.86 4.00 -4.68
N GLN A 111 17.88 3.45 -5.34
CA GLN A 111 19.18 3.15 -4.72
C GLN A 111 19.80 4.38 -4.04
N GLY A 112 19.68 5.56 -4.66
CA GLY A 112 20.18 6.81 -4.10
C GLY A 112 19.67 7.11 -2.67
N HIS A 113 18.52 6.62 -2.26
CA HIS A 113 18.06 6.78 -0.87
C HIS A 113 18.92 5.97 0.10
N LEU A 114 19.35 4.76 -0.27
CA LEU A 114 20.25 3.95 0.56
C LEU A 114 21.64 4.57 0.59
N ASP A 115 22.11 5.09 -0.55
CA ASP A 115 23.40 5.77 -0.65
C ASP A 115 23.44 7.04 0.22
N ALA A 116 22.27 7.70 0.40
CA ALA A 116 22.06 8.84 1.30
C ALA A 116 21.92 8.43 2.79
N GLY A 117 22.04 7.14 3.12
CA GLY A 117 22.07 6.63 4.49
C GLY A 117 20.76 6.08 5.03
N ALA A 118 19.70 5.95 4.24
CA ALA A 118 18.52 5.19 4.61
C ALA A 118 18.82 3.68 4.64
N LYS A 119 18.06 2.92 5.42
CA LYS A 119 18.16 1.45 5.46
C LYS A 119 17.08 0.78 4.60
N TYR A 120 15.92 1.40 4.51
CA TYR A 120 14.73 0.85 3.85
C TYR A 120 14.00 1.94 3.06
N VAL A 121 13.44 1.56 1.91
CA VAL A 121 12.62 2.41 1.06
C VAL A 121 11.26 1.78 0.87
N VAL A 122 10.20 2.53 1.18
CA VAL A 122 8.80 2.15 0.94
C VAL A 122 8.24 3.01 -0.18
N MET A 123 8.04 2.43 -1.35
CA MET A 123 7.44 3.09 -2.49
C MET A 123 5.93 3.24 -2.27
N SER A 124 5.41 4.45 -2.30
CA SER A 124 3.98 4.73 -2.17
C SER A 124 3.23 4.63 -3.52
N ALA A 125 3.63 3.68 -4.34
CA ALA A 125 3.01 3.35 -5.62
C ALA A 125 3.45 1.94 -6.05
N PRO A 126 2.75 1.28 -7.00
CA PRO A 126 3.18 0.01 -7.54
C PRO A 126 4.59 0.09 -8.13
N SER A 127 5.44 -0.85 -7.76
CA SER A 127 6.79 -0.94 -8.31
C SER A 127 6.76 -1.26 -9.82
N LYS A 128 7.76 -0.76 -10.55
CA LYS A 128 7.92 -0.98 -11.99
C LYS A 128 8.86 -2.14 -12.32
N ASP A 129 9.41 -2.78 -11.29
CA ASP A 129 10.29 -3.94 -11.37
C ASP A 129 9.77 -5.10 -10.49
N ASP A 130 10.66 -5.99 -10.07
CA ASP A 130 10.38 -7.13 -9.19
C ASP A 130 10.38 -6.77 -7.69
N THR A 131 10.42 -5.48 -7.31
CA THR A 131 10.29 -5.05 -5.91
C THR A 131 9.00 -5.63 -5.33
N PRO A 132 9.07 -6.34 -4.18
CA PRO A 132 7.91 -6.97 -3.57
C PRO A 132 6.86 -5.93 -3.16
N MET A 133 5.59 -6.25 -3.41
CA MET A 133 4.44 -5.44 -3.04
C MET A 133 3.72 -6.06 -1.86
N PHE A 134 3.34 -5.22 -0.91
CA PHE A 134 2.61 -5.64 0.28
C PHE A 134 1.31 -4.86 0.42
N VAL A 135 0.27 -5.56 0.85
CA VAL A 135 -1.01 -5.02 1.29
C VAL A 135 -1.24 -5.50 2.72
N CYS A 136 -1.34 -4.57 3.66
CA CYS A 136 -1.57 -4.88 5.06
C CYS A 136 -2.87 -5.69 5.23
N GLY A 137 -2.84 -6.72 6.07
CA GLY A 137 -3.93 -7.69 6.27
C GLY A 137 -3.97 -8.81 5.21
N VAL A 138 -3.24 -8.69 4.09
CA VAL A 138 -3.28 -9.68 3.00
C VAL A 138 -1.99 -10.49 2.95
N ASN A 139 -0.85 -9.84 2.74
CA ASN A 139 0.43 -10.53 2.57
C ASN A 139 1.62 -9.91 3.29
N GLU A 140 1.43 -8.90 4.14
CA GLU A 140 2.54 -8.25 4.87
C GLU A 140 3.33 -9.22 5.73
N LYS A 141 2.70 -10.32 6.19
CA LYS A 141 3.36 -11.37 6.99
C LYS A 141 4.44 -12.12 6.21
N SER A 142 4.40 -12.05 4.88
CA SER A 142 5.45 -12.62 4.02
C SER A 142 6.70 -11.75 3.91
N TYR A 143 6.71 -10.56 4.54
CA TYR A 143 7.89 -9.70 4.54
C TYR A 143 9.08 -10.36 5.23
N VAL A 144 10.21 -10.39 4.55
CA VAL A 144 11.48 -10.91 5.09
C VAL A 144 12.35 -9.75 5.54
N LYS A 145 12.78 -9.76 6.81
CA LYS A 145 13.66 -8.74 7.36
C LYS A 145 14.96 -8.63 6.57
N GLY A 146 15.30 -7.40 6.18
CA GLY A 146 16.42 -7.10 5.31
C GLY A 146 16.05 -6.82 3.86
N THR A 147 14.80 -7.06 3.47
CA THR A 147 14.29 -6.56 2.19
C THR A 147 14.25 -5.04 2.22
N GLN A 148 15.19 -4.40 1.52
CA GLN A 148 15.43 -2.95 1.62
C GLN A 148 14.41 -2.13 0.84
N PHE A 149 13.93 -2.64 -0.29
CA PHE A 149 12.94 -1.97 -1.14
C PHE A 149 11.63 -2.74 -1.10
N VAL A 150 10.55 -2.05 -0.78
CA VAL A 150 9.20 -2.58 -0.80
C VAL A 150 8.24 -1.56 -1.42
N SER A 151 7.10 -2.04 -1.91
CA SER A 151 6.01 -1.21 -2.41
C SER A 151 4.74 -1.47 -1.59
N ASN A 152 4.03 -0.41 -1.23
CA ASN A 152 2.70 -0.50 -0.62
C ASN A 152 1.58 -0.65 -1.68
N ALA A 153 1.93 -1.09 -2.89
CA ALA A 153 1.02 -1.21 -4.04
C ALA A 153 0.28 0.12 -4.36
N SER A 154 -0.97 0.05 -4.83
CA SER A 154 -1.81 1.24 -5.05
C SER A 154 -2.98 1.29 -4.08
N CYS A 155 -3.64 2.45 -3.95
CA CYS A 155 -4.86 2.59 -3.17
C CYS A 155 -5.95 1.62 -3.62
N THR A 156 -6.15 1.49 -4.93
CA THR A 156 -7.12 0.54 -5.51
C THR A 156 -6.74 -0.91 -5.21
N THR A 157 -5.45 -1.28 -5.27
CA THR A 157 -5.00 -2.64 -4.89
C THR A 157 -5.26 -2.91 -3.41
N ASN A 158 -5.05 -1.92 -2.55
CA ASN A 158 -5.33 -2.01 -1.11
C ASN A 158 -6.82 -2.17 -0.81
N CYS A 159 -7.71 -1.62 -1.65
CA CYS A 159 -9.15 -1.85 -1.53
C CYS A 159 -9.56 -3.23 -2.07
N LEU A 160 -9.04 -3.60 -3.24
CA LEU A 160 -9.45 -4.81 -3.95
C LEU A 160 -8.93 -6.09 -3.29
N ALA A 161 -7.69 -6.10 -2.82
CA ALA A 161 -7.06 -7.33 -2.31
C ALA A 161 -7.76 -7.93 -1.08
N PRO A 162 -8.22 -7.16 -0.07
CA PRO A 162 -8.95 -7.73 1.07
C PRO A 162 -10.23 -8.47 0.68
N ILE A 163 -11.09 -7.86 -0.17
CA ILE A 163 -12.34 -8.52 -0.60
C ILE A 163 -12.07 -9.70 -1.53
N ALA A 164 -11.07 -9.60 -2.41
CA ALA A 164 -10.65 -10.70 -3.27
C ALA A 164 -10.07 -11.86 -2.46
N LYS A 165 -9.33 -11.58 -1.36
CA LYS A 165 -8.82 -12.60 -0.44
C LYS A 165 -9.96 -13.39 0.20
N VAL A 166 -10.94 -12.72 0.79
CA VAL A 166 -12.09 -13.39 1.44
C VAL A 166 -12.84 -14.28 0.44
N LEU A 167 -13.14 -13.77 -0.77
CA LEU A 167 -13.81 -14.55 -1.80
C LEU A 167 -12.98 -15.75 -2.25
N ASN A 168 -11.69 -15.56 -2.48
CA ASN A 168 -10.80 -16.61 -2.96
C ASN A 168 -10.58 -17.70 -1.91
N ASP A 169 -10.36 -17.33 -0.66
CA ASP A 169 -10.09 -18.28 0.42
C ASP A 169 -11.30 -19.16 0.72
N LYS A 170 -12.53 -18.63 0.64
CA LYS A 170 -13.74 -19.40 0.96
C LYS A 170 -14.30 -20.15 -0.24
N TRP A 171 -14.33 -19.55 -1.43
CA TRP A 171 -15.01 -20.15 -2.59
C TRP A 171 -14.13 -20.34 -3.82
N GLY A 172 -12.94 -19.73 -3.85
CA GLY A 172 -12.07 -19.68 -5.01
C GLY A 172 -12.61 -18.75 -6.10
N ILE A 173 -11.74 -17.91 -6.66
CA ILE A 173 -12.05 -17.10 -7.84
C ILE A 173 -11.48 -17.78 -9.07
N THR A 174 -12.31 -18.03 -10.09
CA THR A 174 -11.85 -18.56 -11.38
C THR A 174 -11.37 -17.45 -12.29
N ASP A 175 -12.12 -16.38 -12.38
CA ASP A 175 -11.82 -15.17 -13.16
C ASP A 175 -12.68 -14.01 -12.68
N GLY A 176 -12.30 -12.78 -13.06
CA GLY A 176 -13.07 -11.60 -12.72
C GLY A 176 -12.60 -10.32 -13.39
N LEU A 177 -13.53 -9.37 -13.46
CA LEU A 177 -13.29 -8.02 -13.95
C LEU A 177 -13.54 -7.00 -12.85
N MET A 178 -12.65 -6.04 -12.73
CA MET A 178 -12.77 -4.95 -11.76
C MET A 178 -12.90 -3.61 -12.49
N THR A 179 -13.87 -2.82 -12.08
CA THR A 179 -13.91 -1.40 -12.42
C THR A 179 -13.75 -0.58 -11.14
N THR A 180 -12.77 0.32 -11.09
CA THR A 180 -12.78 1.33 -10.04
C THR A 180 -13.38 2.62 -10.59
N VAL A 181 -14.45 3.10 -9.94
CA VAL A 181 -14.95 4.47 -10.13
C VAL A 181 -14.14 5.33 -9.16
N HIS A 182 -13.20 6.08 -9.73
CA HIS A 182 -12.11 6.70 -8.96
C HIS A 182 -12.21 8.22 -9.01
N SER A 183 -12.01 8.85 -7.86
CA SER A 183 -11.89 10.29 -7.75
C SER A 183 -10.73 10.85 -8.59
N THR A 184 -10.73 12.15 -8.79
CA THR A 184 -9.68 12.86 -9.52
C THR A 184 -8.34 12.75 -8.80
N THR A 185 -7.25 12.75 -9.58
CA THR A 185 -5.89 12.73 -9.04
C THR A 185 -5.06 13.83 -9.69
N ALA A 186 -3.95 14.20 -9.06
CA ALA A 186 -3.06 15.27 -9.51
C ALA A 186 -2.48 15.09 -10.94
N THR A 187 -2.57 13.90 -11.52
CA THR A 187 -2.12 13.63 -12.88
C THR A 187 -3.12 14.09 -13.96
N GLN A 188 -4.38 14.34 -13.58
CA GLN A 188 -5.43 14.80 -14.50
C GLN A 188 -5.34 16.31 -14.72
N LYS A 189 -5.91 16.77 -15.85
CA LYS A 189 -5.98 18.20 -16.17
C LYS A 189 -7.27 18.81 -15.61
N THR A 190 -7.17 20.05 -15.11
CA THR A 190 -8.33 20.82 -14.64
C THR A 190 -9.20 21.28 -15.81
N VAL A 191 -8.56 21.69 -16.91
CA VAL A 191 -9.17 22.03 -18.21
C VAL A 191 -8.54 21.20 -19.33
N ASP A 192 -9.18 21.14 -20.51
CA ASP A 192 -8.61 20.44 -21.65
C ASP A 192 -7.19 20.94 -21.95
N GLY A 193 -6.23 20.02 -21.98
CA GLY A 193 -4.83 20.34 -22.19
C GLY A 193 -4.04 19.16 -22.77
N PRO A 194 -2.85 19.41 -23.32
CA PRO A 194 -2.07 18.38 -23.98
C PRO A 194 -1.63 17.28 -23.01
N SER A 195 -1.85 16.03 -23.42
CA SER A 195 -1.39 14.82 -22.73
C SER A 195 -1.03 13.77 -23.76
N LEU A 196 0.23 13.75 -24.21
CA LEU A 196 0.68 12.92 -25.31
C LEU A 196 0.64 11.41 -25.00
N LYS A 197 0.77 11.03 -23.74
CA LYS A 197 0.79 9.61 -23.32
C LYS A 197 -0.61 9.08 -22.99
N ASP A 198 -1.49 9.95 -22.53
CA ASP A 198 -2.87 9.61 -22.16
C ASP A 198 -3.79 10.73 -22.62
N TRP A 199 -4.32 10.58 -23.83
CA TRP A 199 -5.19 11.60 -24.44
C TRP A 199 -6.46 11.84 -23.62
N ARG A 200 -7.05 10.79 -23.06
CA ARG A 200 -8.25 10.89 -22.21
C ARG A 200 -7.93 11.63 -20.90
N GLY A 201 -6.79 11.39 -20.29
CA GLY A 201 -6.32 12.10 -19.11
C GLY A 201 -5.97 13.57 -19.37
N GLY A 202 -5.90 14.01 -20.64
CA GLY A 202 -5.77 15.40 -21.06
C GLY A 202 -7.09 16.19 -21.02
N ARG A 203 -8.25 15.52 -20.83
CA ARG A 203 -9.55 16.18 -20.78
C ARG A 203 -9.86 16.70 -19.37
N ALA A 204 -10.68 17.74 -19.31
CA ALA A 204 -11.08 18.40 -18.07
C ALA A 204 -11.70 17.41 -17.07
N ALA A 205 -11.05 17.24 -15.92
CA ALA A 205 -11.44 16.25 -14.90
C ALA A 205 -12.78 16.58 -14.26
N SER A 206 -13.10 17.85 -14.09
CA SER A 206 -14.32 18.34 -13.41
C SER A 206 -15.60 18.19 -14.24
N GLY A 207 -15.48 17.92 -15.55
CA GLY A 207 -16.63 17.88 -16.47
C GLY A 207 -16.81 16.53 -17.19
N ASN A 208 -16.03 15.50 -16.85
CA ASN A 208 -16.03 14.25 -17.61
C ASN A 208 -15.98 13.01 -16.76
N ILE A 209 -16.57 11.92 -17.27
CA ILE A 209 -16.22 10.54 -16.87
C ILE A 209 -15.12 10.08 -17.81
N ILE A 210 -13.93 9.77 -17.28
CA ILE A 210 -12.74 9.49 -18.08
C ILE A 210 -12.30 8.04 -17.89
N PRO A 211 -12.50 7.16 -18.89
CA PRO A 211 -11.94 5.80 -18.87
C PRO A 211 -10.41 5.86 -18.86
N SER A 212 -9.80 5.12 -17.95
CA SER A 212 -8.34 5.06 -17.78
C SER A 212 -7.89 3.61 -17.52
N SER A 213 -6.70 3.28 -17.97
CA SER A 213 -6.11 1.97 -17.64
C SER A 213 -5.67 1.95 -16.17
N THR A 214 -5.73 0.78 -15.54
CA THR A 214 -5.18 0.54 -14.20
C THR A 214 -4.49 -0.80 -14.14
N GLY A 215 -3.35 -0.84 -13.44
CA GLY A 215 -2.66 -2.08 -13.12
C GLY A 215 -3.11 -2.71 -11.80
N ALA A 216 -4.08 -2.11 -11.09
CA ALA A 216 -4.44 -2.50 -9.73
C ALA A 216 -4.94 -3.95 -9.64
N ALA A 217 -5.81 -4.39 -10.56
CA ALA A 217 -6.32 -5.75 -10.57
C ALA A 217 -5.23 -6.79 -10.87
N LYS A 218 -4.30 -6.47 -11.79
CA LYS A 218 -3.14 -7.33 -12.07
C LYS A 218 -2.18 -7.38 -10.88
N ALA A 219 -2.05 -6.28 -10.14
CA ALA A 219 -1.20 -6.21 -8.95
C ALA A 219 -1.72 -7.11 -7.82
N VAL A 220 -3.04 -7.40 -7.76
CA VAL A 220 -3.57 -8.38 -6.81
C VAL A 220 -2.93 -9.75 -6.99
N GLY A 221 -2.65 -10.20 -8.23
CA GLY A 221 -1.93 -11.44 -8.48
C GLY A 221 -0.47 -11.46 -8.01
N LYS A 222 0.12 -10.30 -7.67
CA LYS A 222 1.45 -10.22 -7.03
C LYS A 222 1.37 -10.34 -5.50
N VAL A 223 0.24 -9.96 -4.90
CA VAL A 223 0.03 -10.03 -3.44
C VAL A 223 -0.75 -11.28 -3.02
N ILE A 224 -1.55 -11.84 -3.93
CA ILE A 224 -2.27 -13.11 -3.80
C ILE A 224 -1.92 -13.97 -5.02
N PRO A 225 -0.86 -14.79 -4.97
CA PRO A 225 -0.34 -15.52 -6.14
C PRO A 225 -1.38 -16.41 -6.85
N GLU A 226 -2.34 -16.96 -6.11
CA GLU A 226 -3.42 -17.81 -6.63
C GLU A 226 -4.35 -17.06 -7.59
N LEU A 227 -4.37 -15.72 -7.52
CA LEU A 227 -5.16 -14.85 -8.39
C LEU A 227 -4.35 -14.30 -9.58
N ASN A 228 -3.11 -14.75 -9.75
CA ASN A 228 -2.30 -14.30 -10.88
C ASN A 228 -2.95 -14.72 -12.21
N GLY A 229 -3.18 -13.74 -13.08
CA GLY A 229 -3.81 -13.96 -14.39
C GLY A 229 -5.35 -14.11 -14.36
N LYS A 230 -5.97 -14.18 -13.17
CA LYS A 230 -7.44 -14.34 -13.04
C LYS A 230 -8.19 -13.00 -12.97
N LEU A 231 -7.54 -11.92 -12.58
CA LEU A 231 -8.17 -10.61 -12.44
C LEU A 231 -7.54 -9.60 -13.39
N THR A 232 -8.39 -8.81 -14.04
CA THR A 232 -8.01 -7.60 -14.77
C THR A 232 -9.07 -6.52 -14.58
N GLY A 233 -8.81 -5.30 -15.05
CA GLY A 233 -9.79 -4.24 -14.85
C GLY A 233 -9.38 -2.89 -15.43
N MET A 234 -10.24 -1.92 -15.21
CA MET A 234 -10.08 -0.55 -15.65
C MET A 234 -10.51 0.45 -14.58
N SER A 235 -10.27 1.73 -14.82
CA SER A 235 -10.71 2.85 -13.99
C SER A 235 -11.65 3.76 -14.78
N MET A 236 -12.69 4.24 -14.13
CA MET A 236 -13.50 5.38 -14.57
C MET A 236 -13.20 6.54 -13.64
N ARG A 237 -12.51 7.57 -14.12
CA ARG A 237 -12.31 8.80 -13.35
C ARG A 237 -13.57 9.65 -13.39
N VAL A 238 -14.02 10.11 -12.23
CA VAL A 238 -15.23 10.92 -12.06
C VAL A 238 -14.93 12.23 -11.35
N PRO A 239 -15.78 13.25 -11.47
CA PRO A 239 -15.57 14.59 -10.88
C PRO A 239 -15.79 14.64 -9.35
N THR A 240 -15.32 13.65 -8.60
CA THR A 240 -15.23 13.68 -7.14
C THR A 240 -13.80 13.96 -6.73
N LEU A 241 -13.58 14.66 -5.62
CA LEU A 241 -12.25 15.09 -5.20
C LEU A 241 -11.52 14.02 -4.40
N ASP A 242 -12.27 13.17 -3.69
CA ASP A 242 -11.75 12.06 -2.91
C ASP A 242 -12.82 10.99 -2.75
N VAL A 243 -12.46 9.87 -2.19
CA VAL A 243 -13.20 8.61 -2.03
C VAL A 243 -13.58 7.98 -3.36
N SER A 244 -13.16 6.76 -3.52
CA SER A 244 -13.33 5.93 -4.71
C SER A 244 -14.07 4.63 -4.34
N VAL A 245 -14.53 3.90 -5.35
CA VAL A 245 -15.19 2.62 -5.15
C VAL A 245 -14.66 1.56 -6.12
N VAL A 246 -14.48 0.35 -5.63
CA VAL A 246 -14.21 -0.85 -6.42
C VAL A 246 -15.52 -1.58 -6.67
N ASP A 247 -15.81 -1.84 -7.93
CA ASP A 247 -16.81 -2.79 -8.44
C ASP A 247 -16.06 -4.03 -8.92
N LEU A 248 -16.18 -5.14 -8.21
CA LEU A 248 -15.55 -6.41 -8.55
C LEU A 248 -16.61 -7.44 -8.94
N THR A 249 -16.62 -7.85 -10.20
CA THR A 249 -17.47 -8.93 -10.71
C THR A 249 -16.61 -10.16 -10.94
N VAL A 250 -16.99 -11.30 -10.33
CA VAL A 250 -16.22 -12.55 -10.37
C VAL A 250 -17.08 -13.77 -10.61
N ASN A 251 -16.47 -14.78 -11.22
CA ASN A 251 -16.93 -16.16 -11.17
C ASN A 251 -16.25 -16.90 -10.01
N LEU A 252 -17.04 -17.56 -9.17
CA LEU A 252 -16.60 -18.38 -8.06
C LEU A 252 -16.45 -19.84 -8.50
N ALA A 253 -15.47 -20.55 -7.96
CA ALA A 253 -15.28 -21.98 -8.21
C ALA A 253 -16.31 -22.85 -7.45
N LYS A 254 -16.79 -22.36 -6.31
CA LYS A 254 -17.83 -23.00 -5.50
C LYS A 254 -19.03 -22.06 -5.37
N PRO A 255 -20.27 -22.59 -5.38
CA PRO A 255 -21.45 -21.75 -5.20
C PRO A 255 -21.49 -21.11 -3.81
N ALA A 256 -22.00 -19.89 -3.74
CA ALA A 256 -22.25 -19.15 -2.50
C ALA A 256 -23.52 -18.31 -2.67
N LYS A 257 -24.38 -18.30 -1.65
CA LYS A 257 -25.44 -17.32 -1.57
C LYS A 257 -24.85 -15.94 -1.24
N TYR A 258 -25.46 -14.88 -1.72
CA TYR A 258 -24.95 -13.53 -1.48
C TYR A 258 -24.90 -13.19 0.02
N GLU A 259 -25.85 -13.68 0.80
CA GLU A 259 -25.89 -13.54 2.26
C GLU A 259 -24.70 -14.22 2.95
N GLU A 260 -24.22 -15.35 2.42
CA GLU A 260 -23.04 -16.05 2.91
C GLU A 260 -21.77 -15.21 2.64
N ILE A 261 -21.71 -14.55 1.46
CA ILE A 261 -20.64 -13.63 1.12
C ILE A 261 -20.64 -12.43 2.08
N CYS A 262 -21.81 -11.81 2.33
CA CYS A 262 -21.95 -10.71 3.29
C CYS A 262 -21.49 -11.13 4.70
N ALA A 263 -21.93 -12.30 5.16
CA ALA A 263 -21.54 -12.83 6.47
C ALA A 263 -20.04 -13.05 6.57
N ALA A 264 -19.40 -13.59 5.52
CA ALA A 264 -17.97 -13.81 5.47
C ALA A 264 -17.16 -12.49 5.48
N MET A 265 -17.63 -11.48 4.73
CA MET A 265 -17.01 -10.15 4.74
C MET A 265 -17.11 -9.48 6.12
N LYS A 266 -18.27 -9.61 6.77
CA LYS A 266 -18.47 -9.11 8.13
C LYS A 266 -17.55 -9.79 9.12
N GLU A 267 -17.52 -11.13 9.12
CA GLU A 267 -16.60 -11.93 9.95
C GLU A 267 -15.14 -11.49 9.77
N ALA A 268 -14.68 -11.37 8.53
CA ALA A 268 -13.32 -10.95 8.23
C ALA A 268 -13.05 -9.51 8.72
N SER A 269 -14.00 -8.58 8.58
CA SER A 269 -13.86 -7.18 9.00
C SER A 269 -13.77 -7.02 10.53
N GLU A 270 -14.41 -7.89 11.28
CA GLU A 270 -14.37 -7.93 12.74
C GLU A 270 -13.18 -8.76 13.27
N GLY A 271 -12.65 -9.67 12.44
CA GLY A 271 -11.60 -10.64 12.75
C GLY A 271 -10.24 -10.32 12.13
N GLU A 272 -9.82 -11.17 11.19
CA GLU A 272 -8.46 -11.15 10.63
C GLU A 272 -8.10 -9.89 9.84
N LEU A 273 -9.08 -9.24 9.23
CA LEU A 273 -8.92 -8.00 8.46
C LEU A 273 -9.37 -6.76 9.22
N LYS A 274 -9.53 -6.85 10.54
CA LYS A 274 -9.90 -5.71 11.38
C LYS A 274 -8.93 -4.54 11.18
N GLY A 275 -9.49 -3.33 10.92
CA GLY A 275 -8.70 -2.12 10.65
C GLY A 275 -8.22 -2.00 9.19
N VAL A 276 -8.46 -3.03 8.35
CA VAL A 276 -8.21 -3.02 6.90
C VAL A 276 -9.52 -3.08 6.14
N LEU A 277 -10.34 -4.11 6.41
CA LEU A 277 -11.68 -4.27 5.87
C LEU A 277 -12.71 -3.67 6.83
N GLY A 278 -13.62 -2.88 6.29
CA GLY A 278 -14.85 -2.45 6.94
C GLY A 278 -16.06 -3.14 6.33
N TYR A 279 -17.21 -3.00 6.97
CA TYR A 279 -18.49 -3.55 6.53
C TYR A 279 -19.61 -2.56 6.81
N THR A 280 -20.51 -2.37 5.86
CA THR A 280 -21.71 -1.54 6.04
C THR A 280 -22.94 -2.17 5.41
N GLU A 281 -24.10 -1.93 6.03
CA GLU A 281 -25.45 -2.22 5.50
C GLU A 281 -26.26 -0.94 5.32
N ASP A 282 -25.64 0.22 5.55
CA ASP A 282 -26.30 1.51 5.41
C ASP A 282 -26.40 1.93 3.94
N ALA A 283 -27.33 2.82 3.62
CA ALA A 283 -27.46 3.42 2.30
C ALA A 283 -26.48 4.59 2.15
N VAL A 284 -25.20 4.26 1.94
CA VAL A 284 -24.07 5.18 1.93
C VAL A 284 -23.69 5.65 0.52
N VAL A 285 -22.95 6.76 0.48
CA VAL A 285 -22.31 7.31 -0.72
C VAL A 285 -20.85 7.63 -0.42
N SER A 286 -20.07 7.97 -1.44
CA SER A 286 -18.62 8.18 -1.31
C SER A 286 -18.21 9.12 -0.18
N SER A 287 -18.91 10.25 0.01
CA SER A 287 -18.56 11.26 1.02
C SER A 287 -18.65 10.77 2.48
N ASP A 288 -19.40 9.69 2.72
CA ASP A 288 -19.55 9.11 4.07
C ASP A 288 -18.25 8.41 4.55
N PHE A 289 -17.34 8.13 3.63
CA PHE A 289 -16.06 7.48 3.92
C PHE A 289 -14.85 8.41 3.88
N LEU A 290 -15.09 9.72 3.79
CA LEU A 290 -14.01 10.71 3.82
C LEU A 290 -13.28 10.65 5.18
N GLY A 291 -11.97 10.42 5.13
CA GLY A 291 -11.13 10.28 6.31
C GLY A 291 -11.12 8.88 6.93
N ASP A 292 -11.75 7.88 6.30
CA ASP A 292 -11.70 6.50 6.81
C ASP A 292 -10.30 5.90 6.61
N ALA A 293 -9.67 5.47 7.69
CA ALA A 293 -8.33 4.88 7.69
C ALA A 293 -8.29 3.43 7.18
N ARG A 294 -9.45 2.78 7.04
CA ARG A 294 -9.54 1.46 6.42
C ARG A 294 -9.42 1.59 4.91
N THR A 295 -8.81 0.62 4.26
CA THR A 295 -8.56 0.67 2.82
C THR A 295 -9.62 -0.01 1.98
N SER A 296 -10.60 -0.69 2.59
CA SER A 296 -11.64 -1.44 1.89
C SER A 296 -12.88 -1.50 2.78
N ILE A 297 -13.98 -0.87 2.40
CA ILE A 297 -15.23 -0.90 3.16
C ILE A 297 -16.27 -1.59 2.29
N PHE A 298 -16.54 -2.87 2.60
CA PHE A 298 -17.51 -3.68 1.87
C PHE A 298 -18.93 -3.16 2.08
N ASP A 299 -19.63 -2.90 0.98
CA ASP A 299 -21.02 -2.46 0.96
C ASP A 299 -21.93 -3.66 0.67
N ALA A 300 -22.59 -4.16 1.70
CA ALA A 300 -23.42 -5.36 1.60
C ALA A 300 -24.68 -5.15 0.76
N LYS A 301 -25.16 -3.90 0.64
CA LYS A 301 -26.39 -3.60 -0.11
C LYS A 301 -26.14 -3.19 -1.56
N ALA A 302 -24.91 -2.85 -1.92
CA ALA A 302 -24.56 -2.43 -3.28
C ALA A 302 -24.19 -3.60 -4.20
N GLY A 303 -23.91 -4.78 -3.67
CA GLY A 303 -23.55 -5.96 -4.46
C GLY A 303 -24.75 -6.72 -5.02
N ILE A 304 -24.51 -7.61 -5.97
CA ILE A 304 -25.53 -8.36 -6.70
C ILE A 304 -25.01 -9.78 -6.99
N ALA A 305 -25.81 -10.80 -6.78
CA ALA A 305 -25.57 -12.15 -7.30
C ALA A 305 -26.54 -12.42 -8.46
N LEU A 306 -26.00 -12.71 -9.64
CA LEU A 306 -26.81 -13.16 -10.77
C LEU A 306 -27.10 -14.67 -10.67
N THR A 307 -26.08 -15.43 -10.24
CA THR A 307 -26.17 -16.85 -9.90
C THR A 307 -25.37 -17.09 -8.63
N ASP A 308 -25.45 -18.31 -8.08
CA ASP A 308 -24.64 -18.66 -6.90
C ASP A 308 -23.12 -18.67 -7.17
N THR A 309 -22.70 -18.56 -8.43
CA THR A 309 -21.25 -18.51 -8.81
C THR A 309 -20.86 -17.23 -9.54
N PHE A 310 -21.79 -16.39 -9.97
CA PHE A 310 -21.49 -15.14 -10.67
C PHE A 310 -22.00 -13.95 -9.87
N VAL A 311 -21.06 -13.26 -9.22
CA VAL A 311 -21.37 -12.25 -8.21
C VAL A 311 -20.60 -10.95 -8.46
N LYS A 312 -21.24 -9.85 -8.09
CA LYS A 312 -20.63 -8.52 -8.02
C LYS A 312 -20.59 -8.08 -6.57
N VAL A 313 -19.43 -7.63 -6.13
CA VAL A 313 -19.24 -7.01 -4.81
C VAL A 313 -18.70 -5.59 -4.95
N VAL A 314 -19.05 -4.73 -4.00
CA VAL A 314 -18.70 -3.31 -4.00
C VAL A 314 -17.95 -2.98 -2.72
N SER A 315 -16.86 -2.20 -2.84
CA SER A 315 -16.08 -1.76 -1.70
C SER A 315 -15.59 -0.32 -1.88
N TRP A 316 -15.83 0.51 -0.86
CA TRP A 316 -15.42 1.92 -0.79
C TRP A 316 -14.03 2.08 -0.20
N TYR A 317 -13.36 3.17 -0.53
CA TYR A 317 -12.07 3.54 0.07
C TYR A 317 -11.76 5.02 -0.08
N ASP A 318 -11.30 5.64 1.01
CA ASP A 318 -10.59 6.92 0.90
C ASP A 318 -9.23 6.65 0.27
N ASN A 319 -9.05 7.11 -0.98
CA ASN A 319 -7.86 6.78 -1.77
C ASN A 319 -6.60 7.51 -1.30
N GLU A 320 -6.71 8.43 -0.35
CA GLU A 320 -5.61 9.21 0.22
C GLU A 320 -5.33 8.81 1.67
N ILE A 321 -6.29 8.92 2.58
CA ILE A 321 -6.11 8.67 4.02
C ILE A 321 -5.90 7.19 4.29
N GLY A 322 -6.81 6.32 3.86
CA GLY A 322 -6.70 4.88 4.10
C GLY A 322 -5.38 4.32 3.58
N TYR A 323 -5.01 4.70 2.37
CA TYR A 323 -3.74 4.30 1.76
C TYR A 323 -2.52 4.80 2.56
N SER A 324 -2.52 6.06 2.99
CA SER A 324 -1.41 6.67 3.71
C SER A 324 -1.20 6.05 5.09
N HIS A 325 -2.27 5.67 5.78
CA HIS A 325 -2.20 4.89 7.02
C HIS A 325 -1.49 3.55 6.81
N LYS A 326 -1.79 2.83 5.71
CA LYS A 326 -1.16 1.54 5.43
C LYS A 326 0.32 1.66 5.07
N VAL A 327 0.78 2.80 4.53
CA VAL A 327 2.22 3.08 4.40
C VAL A 327 2.90 3.12 5.77
N VAL A 328 2.30 3.81 6.75
CA VAL A 328 2.82 3.87 8.13
C VAL A 328 2.76 2.50 8.81
N GLU A 329 1.66 1.77 8.66
CA GLU A 329 1.49 0.42 9.22
C GLU A 329 2.50 -0.57 8.63
N LEU A 330 2.75 -0.51 7.32
CA LEU A 330 3.78 -1.35 6.67
C LEU A 330 5.17 -1.06 7.24
N ILE A 331 5.54 0.20 7.44
CA ILE A 331 6.81 0.58 8.07
C ILE A 331 6.89 0.02 9.50
N LYS A 332 5.82 0.13 10.29
CA LYS A 332 5.75 -0.44 11.65
C LYS A 332 5.91 -1.95 11.63
N HIS A 333 5.25 -2.63 10.68
CA HIS A 333 5.40 -4.07 10.50
C HIS A 333 6.84 -4.45 10.15
N MET A 334 7.45 -3.81 9.15
CA MET A 334 8.84 -4.03 8.76
C MET A 334 9.83 -3.85 9.92
N ALA A 335 9.58 -2.87 10.78
CA ALA A 335 10.42 -2.60 11.94
C ALA A 335 10.30 -3.69 13.02
N LYS A 336 9.09 -4.26 13.22
CA LYS A 336 8.80 -5.27 14.23
C LYS A 336 9.27 -6.67 13.85
N VAL A 337 9.39 -6.98 12.55
CA VAL A 337 9.86 -8.31 12.11
C VAL A 337 11.29 -8.53 12.58
N THR A 338 11.48 -9.55 13.41
CA THR A 338 12.80 -9.93 13.93
C THR A 338 13.60 -10.67 12.84
N PRO A 339 14.92 -10.39 12.67
CA PRO A 339 15.73 -11.18 11.77
C PRO A 339 15.72 -12.67 12.17
N TYR A 340 15.50 -13.53 11.19
CA TYR A 340 15.42 -15.00 11.40
C TYR A 340 16.63 -15.58 12.16
N LEU A 341 17.80 -14.97 12.05
CA LEU A 341 19.03 -15.33 12.75
C LEU A 341 18.95 -15.23 14.29
N PHE A 342 18.05 -14.42 14.86
CA PHE A 342 17.89 -14.25 16.30
C PHE A 342 16.93 -15.28 16.94
N LEU A 343 16.12 -15.97 16.16
CA LEU A 343 15.27 -17.03 16.68
C LEU A 343 16.06 -18.29 17.06
N PHE A 344 17.29 -18.42 16.54
CA PHE A 344 18.21 -19.49 16.90
C PHE A 344 19.58 -18.88 17.18
N PRO A 345 19.88 -18.48 18.43
CA PRO A 345 21.23 -18.00 18.76
C PRO A 345 22.25 -19.08 18.38
N PRO A 346 23.38 -18.71 17.73
CA PRO A 346 24.41 -19.68 17.36
C PRO A 346 24.88 -20.36 18.63
N LYS A 347 24.62 -21.67 18.77
CA LYS A 347 25.28 -22.46 19.81
C LYS A 347 26.77 -22.30 19.60
N LYS A 348 27.49 -21.75 20.59
CA LYS A 348 28.95 -21.70 20.62
C LYS A 348 29.44 -23.09 20.24
N ASN A 349 30.26 -23.21 19.17
CA ASN A 349 30.83 -24.42 18.60
C ASN A 349 29.98 -25.18 17.58
N ARG A 350 29.74 -24.60 16.39
CA ARG A 350 29.45 -25.40 15.17
C ARG A 350 30.15 -24.77 13.96
N PRO A 351 30.96 -25.55 13.20
CA PRO A 351 31.62 -25.04 12.01
C PRO A 351 30.62 -24.70 10.87
N ALA A 352 31.04 -23.84 9.95
CA ALA A 352 30.27 -23.17 8.87
C ALA A 352 29.48 -24.08 7.90
N LEU A 353 29.44 -25.39 8.10
CA LEU A 353 28.79 -26.36 7.20
C LEU A 353 27.25 -26.43 7.33
N LYS A 354 26.62 -25.63 8.22
CA LYS A 354 25.17 -25.75 8.54
C LYS A 354 24.25 -24.66 8.02
N LEU A 355 24.74 -23.67 7.29
CA LEU A 355 23.85 -22.73 6.58
C LEU A 355 22.98 -23.41 5.50
N ARG A 356 23.48 -24.48 4.89
CA ARG A 356 22.70 -25.29 3.93
C ARG A 356 21.61 -26.14 4.60
N ALA A 357 21.81 -26.63 5.82
CA ALA A 357 20.83 -27.43 6.53
C ALA A 357 19.67 -26.59 7.10
N ALA A 358 19.90 -25.35 7.51
CA ALA A 358 18.85 -24.45 7.97
C ALA A 358 17.90 -24.01 6.83
N PHE A 359 18.45 -23.84 5.62
CA PHE A 359 17.66 -23.57 4.42
C PHE A 359 16.82 -24.79 3.97
N PHE A 360 17.36 -25.99 4.14
CA PHE A 360 16.64 -27.25 3.87
C PHE A 360 15.53 -27.54 4.89
N TYR A 361 15.75 -27.19 6.16
CA TYR A 361 14.76 -27.36 7.22
C TYR A 361 13.60 -26.35 7.09
N TYR A 362 13.87 -25.15 6.58
CA TYR A 362 12.85 -24.15 6.26
C TYR A 362 11.96 -24.60 5.08
N LEU A 363 12.55 -25.21 4.06
CA LEU A 363 11.77 -25.80 2.96
C LEU A 363 10.87 -26.94 3.45
N CYS A 364 11.33 -27.78 4.39
CA CYS A 364 10.53 -28.86 4.96
C CYS A 364 9.40 -28.39 5.89
N LEU A 365 9.58 -27.28 6.63
CA LEU A 365 8.51 -26.71 7.47
C LEU A 365 7.44 -25.96 6.65
N CYS A 366 7.79 -25.49 5.46
CA CYS A 366 6.81 -24.94 4.51
C CYS A 366 6.03 -26.03 3.77
N GLU A 367 6.53 -27.28 3.72
CA GLU A 367 5.81 -28.41 3.12
C GLU A 367 4.68 -28.96 4.00
N ASP A 368 4.74 -28.77 5.32
CA ASP A 368 3.69 -29.22 6.25
C ASP A 368 2.44 -28.31 6.24
N ASP A 369 2.57 -27.04 5.82
CA ASP A 369 1.46 -26.10 5.70
C ASP A 369 0.84 -26.03 4.29
N TYR A 370 1.49 -26.62 3.28
CA TYR A 370 0.99 -26.69 1.91
C TYR A 370 1.12 -28.11 1.35
N ASN A 371 0.00 -28.77 1.17
CA ASN A 371 -0.18 -30.09 0.60
C ASN A 371 0.34 -30.16 -0.86
N ILE A 372 1.65 -30.14 -1.08
CA ILE A 372 2.27 -30.31 -2.39
C ILE A 372 2.69 -31.77 -2.58
N ARG A 373 1.75 -32.58 -3.08
CA ARG A 373 2.07 -33.84 -3.76
C ARG A 373 2.55 -33.49 -5.17
N SER A 374 3.82 -33.55 -5.38
CA SER A 374 4.51 -33.98 -6.61
C SER A 374 5.88 -33.30 -6.73
N TYR A 375 6.92 -34.08 -6.46
CA TYR A 375 8.18 -34.08 -7.22
C TYR A 375 9.01 -35.28 -6.69
N GLY A 376 8.61 -36.46 -7.17
CA GLY A 376 9.52 -37.58 -7.20
C GLY A 376 10.49 -37.41 -8.35
N LEU A 377 11.69 -37.00 -8.03
CA LEU A 377 12.92 -37.13 -8.85
C LEU A 377 14.04 -36.36 -8.11
N TRP A 378 14.73 -37.08 -7.21
CA TRP A 378 16.12 -36.82 -6.80
C TRP A 378 16.51 -37.77 -5.65
N LYS A 379 16.38 -39.05 -5.92
CA LYS A 379 17.15 -40.09 -5.19
C LYS A 379 18.06 -40.71 -6.23
N ASN A 380 19.27 -40.24 -6.36
CA ASN A 380 20.47 -40.94 -6.82
C ASN A 380 21.55 -39.93 -7.20
N SER A 381 22.32 -39.45 -6.24
CA SER A 381 23.72 -39.06 -6.44
C SER A 381 24.36 -38.55 -5.13
N ILE A 382 24.42 -39.44 -4.13
CA ILE A 382 25.42 -39.31 -3.06
C ILE A 382 25.92 -40.72 -2.80
N SER A 383 26.84 -41.18 -3.67
CA SER A 383 27.80 -42.20 -3.41
C SER A 383 28.96 -42.01 -4.39
N ARG A 384 29.85 -41.15 -4.03
CA ARG A 384 31.30 -41.20 -4.27
C ARG A 384 31.97 -40.01 -3.67
#